data_56bc273b833589e89da4d3df1043f872
#
_entry.id   56bc273b833589e89da4d3df1043f872
#
_cell.length_a   1.000
_cell.length_b   1.000
_cell.length_c   1.000
_cell.angle_alpha   90.00
_cell.angle_beta   90.00
_cell.angle_gamma   90.00
#
_symmetry.space_group_name_H-M   'P 1'
#
loop_
_entity.id
_entity.type
_entity.pdbx_description
1 polymer ?
#
loop_
_entity_poly.entity_id
_entity_poly.type
_entity_poly.pdbx_seq_one_letter_code
_entity_poly.pdbx_strand_id
1 'polypeptide(L)'
;DTDYVLMMKIDEQNMEGGNSLLLHLDDWEDLATFNHHPLARRELRWTAPPSKRVDKDVFHPVFDNDAEGRPIISYIDQFVQPKNFEEGNWLTDLSQSLENSPAKLSVPVPVGSFLLINNHFWLHGRDRFTAHPGLRRELMRQRGYFTHAKVLREPRQ
;
A
#
# COMPACT_ATOMS: atom_id res chain seq x y z
N ASP A 1 5.51 3.10 9.38
CA ASP A 1 5.63 2.91 7.93
C ASP A 1 6.93 3.52 7.42
N THR A 2 7.42 3.03 6.29
CA THR A 2 8.63 3.53 5.63
C THR A 2 8.26 4.63 4.62
N ASP A 3 9.16 5.58 4.40
CA ASP A 3 8.89 6.71 3.49
C ASP A 3 8.92 6.28 2.03
N TYR A 4 9.74 5.29 1.69
CA TYR A 4 9.82 4.79 0.32
C TYR A 4 9.86 3.27 0.24
N VAL A 5 9.42 2.77 -0.90
CA VAL A 5 9.62 1.39 -1.34
C VAL A 5 10.35 1.40 -2.68
N LEU A 6 11.47 0.70 -2.75
CA LEU A 6 12.20 0.41 -3.98
C LEU A 6 11.96 -1.05 -4.35
N MET A 7 11.56 -1.31 -5.58
CA MET A 7 11.41 -2.66 -6.14
C MET A 7 12.22 -2.77 -7.42
N MET A 8 13.11 -3.75 -7.50
CA MET A 8 13.89 -4.06 -8.70
C MET A 8 13.54 -5.45 -9.20
N LYS A 9 13.23 -5.59 -10.49
CA LYS A 9 12.99 -6.89 -11.09
C LYS A 9 14.32 -7.53 -11.49
N ILE A 10 14.64 -8.65 -10.83
CA ILE A 10 15.88 -9.40 -11.03
C ILE A 10 15.71 -10.41 -12.15
N ASP A 11 14.60 -11.14 -12.17
CA ASP A 11 14.34 -12.18 -13.15
C ASP A 11 12.84 -12.32 -13.40
N GLU A 12 12.47 -12.71 -14.63
CA GLU A 12 11.10 -13.00 -15.01
C GLU A 12 11.11 -13.99 -16.20
N GLN A 13 10.37 -15.09 -16.06
CA GLN A 13 10.20 -16.10 -17.09
C GLN A 13 8.73 -16.50 -17.20
N ASN A 14 8.25 -16.59 -18.43
CA ASN A 14 6.91 -17.08 -18.76
C ASN A 14 5.77 -16.36 -18.01
N MET A 15 5.93 -15.05 -17.78
CA MET A 15 4.94 -14.24 -17.05
C MET A 15 3.87 -13.73 -18.02
N GLU A 16 2.61 -14.01 -17.71
CA GLU A 16 1.45 -13.41 -18.35
C GLU A 16 0.70 -12.57 -17.32
N GLY A 17 0.57 -11.27 -17.55
CA GLY A 17 0.03 -10.32 -16.58
C GLY A 17 1.03 -9.95 -15.48
N GLY A 18 0.52 -9.60 -14.29
CA GLY A 18 1.34 -9.34 -13.12
C GLY A 18 2.14 -8.03 -13.16
N ASN A 19 1.70 -7.06 -13.95
CA ASN A 19 2.24 -5.70 -13.92
C ASN A 19 2.15 -5.10 -12.52
N SER A 20 2.96 -4.10 -12.24
CA SER A 20 2.80 -3.29 -11.05
C SER A 20 1.61 -2.36 -11.23
N LEU A 21 0.71 -2.33 -10.26
CA LEU A 21 -0.40 -1.40 -10.20
C LEU A 21 -0.03 -0.27 -9.26
N LEU A 22 -0.28 0.97 -9.69
CA LEU A 22 0.01 2.17 -8.93
C LEU A 22 -1.21 3.08 -8.92
N LEU A 23 -1.47 3.72 -7.77
CA LEU A 23 -2.51 4.75 -7.63
C LEU A 23 -1.97 5.85 -6.72
N HIS A 24 -1.90 7.08 -7.24
CA HIS A 24 -1.59 8.24 -6.43
C HIS A 24 -2.82 8.70 -5.66
N LEU A 25 -2.65 9.13 -4.42
CA LEU A 25 -3.79 9.56 -3.60
C LEU A 25 -4.56 10.72 -4.23
N ASP A 26 -3.85 11.72 -4.76
CA ASP A 26 -4.51 12.91 -5.36
C ASP A 26 -5.30 12.60 -6.63
N ASP A 27 -4.99 11.48 -7.29
CA ASP A 27 -5.70 11.04 -8.51
C ASP A 27 -6.88 10.12 -8.19
N TRP A 28 -6.98 9.67 -6.92
CA TRP A 28 -8.07 8.79 -6.51
C TRP A 28 -9.33 9.60 -6.21
N GLU A 29 -10.36 9.39 -7.02
CA GLU A 29 -11.61 10.14 -7.03
C GLU A 29 -12.39 10.11 -5.71
N ASP A 30 -12.27 9.02 -4.95
CA ASP A 30 -12.98 8.82 -3.69
C ASP A 30 -12.16 9.21 -2.44
N LEU A 31 -10.96 9.78 -2.61
CA LEU A 31 -10.08 10.15 -1.49
C LEU A 31 -10.82 10.96 -0.42
N ALA A 32 -11.55 11.99 -0.82
CA ALA A 32 -12.26 12.85 0.13
C ALA A 32 -13.32 12.09 0.94
N THR A 33 -14.05 11.19 0.29
CA THR A 33 -15.10 10.36 0.90
C THR A 33 -14.51 9.47 2.00
N PHE A 34 -13.43 8.78 1.71
CA PHE A 34 -12.81 7.85 2.66
C PHE A 34 -11.99 8.57 3.72
N ASN A 35 -11.24 9.61 3.36
CA ASN A 35 -10.41 10.37 4.29
C ASN A 35 -11.22 11.14 5.35
N HIS A 36 -12.43 11.62 5.01
CA HIS A 36 -13.32 12.32 5.95
C HIS A 36 -14.28 11.39 6.71
N HIS A 37 -14.25 10.10 6.43
CA HIS A 37 -15.10 9.13 7.14
C HIS A 37 -14.70 9.02 8.62
N PRO A 38 -15.65 8.84 9.58
CA PRO A 38 -15.34 8.69 11.00
C PRO A 38 -14.35 7.56 11.33
N LEU A 39 -14.31 6.52 10.52
CA LEU A 39 -13.37 5.39 10.68
C LEU A 39 -11.97 5.67 10.15
N ALA A 40 -11.78 6.70 9.33
CA ALA A 40 -10.51 6.99 8.67
C ALA A 40 -9.34 7.17 9.65
N ARG A 41 -9.60 7.82 10.79
CA ARG A 41 -8.62 8.13 11.86
C ARG A 41 -8.72 7.19 13.05
N ARG A 42 -9.62 6.17 13.00
CA ARG A 42 -9.74 5.18 14.07
C ARG A 42 -8.58 4.19 13.99
N GLU A 43 -8.00 3.87 15.13
CA GLU A 43 -7.03 2.78 15.21
C GLU A 43 -7.68 1.44 14.87
N LEU A 44 -7.17 0.80 13.83
CA LEU A 44 -7.52 -0.55 13.42
C LEU A 44 -6.37 -1.49 13.79
N ARG A 45 -6.71 -2.75 13.97
CA ARG A 45 -5.73 -3.81 14.22
C ARG A 45 -5.12 -4.28 12.91
N TRP A 46 -3.81 -4.39 12.89
CA TRP A 46 -3.04 -4.90 11.75
C TRP A 46 -2.23 -6.10 12.16
N THR A 47 -2.29 -7.14 11.35
CA THR A 47 -1.48 -8.35 11.51
C THR A 47 -0.28 -8.29 10.55
N ALA A 48 0.64 -9.23 10.71
CA ALA A 48 1.76 -9.39 9.80
C ALA A 48 1.72 -10.77 9.14
N PRO A 49 2.28 -10.92 7.93
CA PRO A 49 2.40 -12.25 7.35
C PRO A 49 3.29 -13.14 8.23
N PRO A 50 2.99 -14.46 8.33
CA PRO A 50 3.75 -15.39 9.16
C PRO A 50 5.27 -15.39 8.88
N SER A 51 5.65 -15.06 7.65
CA SER A 51 7.05 -14.94 7.23
C SER A 51 7.84 -13.83 7.92
N LYS A 52 7.16 -12.85 8.52
CA LYS A 52 7.82 -11.71 9.18
C LYS A 52 8.15 -11.94 10.65
N ARG A 53 7.71 -13.04 11.25
CA ARG A 53 7.93 -13.37 12.67
C ARG A 53 7.65 -12.19 13.61
N VAL A 54 6.58 -11.45 13.36
CA VAL A 54 6.13 -10.35 14.20
C VAL A 54 5.12 -10.91 15.19
N ASP A 55 5.47 -10.92 16.47
CA ASP A 55 4.67 -11.54 17.54
C ASP A 55 3.62 -10.58 18.13
N LYS A 56 3.55 -9.35 17.63
CA LYS A 56 2.64 -8.33 18.16
C LYS A 56 1.81 -7.70 17.06
N ASP A 57 0.53 -7.56 17.33
CA ASP A 57 -0.36 -6.74 16.53
C ASP A 57 0.05 -5.27 16.61
N VAL A 58 -0.15 -4.57 15.51
CA VAL A 58 0.07 -3.13 15.43
C VAL A 58 -1.29 -2.46 15.31
N PHE A 59 -1.45 -1.31 15.96
CA PHE A 59 -2.66 -0.51 15.90
C PHE A 59 -2.34 0.84 15.30
N HIS A 60 -2.99 1.20 14.20
CA HIS A 60 -2.89 2.52 13.58
C HIS A 60 -4.08 2.79 12.66
N PRO A 61 -4.38 4.05 12.34
CA PRO A 61 -5.44 4.39 11.40
C PRO A 61 -5.03 4.08 9.96
N VAL A 62 -6.03 3.99 9.07
CA VAL A 62 -5.79 3.92 7.62
C VAL A 62 -5.27 5.23 7.08
N PHE A 63 -5.86 6.35 7.50
CA PHE A 63 -5.47 7.69 7.06
C PHE A 63 -4.86 8.49 8.20
N ASP A 64 -3.87 9.29 7.85
CA ASP A 64 -3.26 10.31 8.69
C ASP A 64 -2.99 11.55 7.84
N ASN A 65 -2.38 12.58 8.40
CA ASN A 65 -1.91 13.73 7.66
C ASN A 65 -0.39 13.86 7.79
N ASP A 66 0.24 14.39 6.75
CA ASP A 66 1.63 14.83 6.85
C ASP A 66 1.75 16.18 7.60
N ALA A 67 2.96 16.70 7.69
CA ALA A 67 3.24 17.97 8.39
C ALA A 67 2.55 19.19 7.73
N GLU A 68 2.25 19.10 6.45
CA GLU A 68 1.56 20.14 5.67
C GLU A 68 0.03 19.96 5.68
N GLY A 69 -0.49 18.94 6.40
CA GLY A 69 -1.92 18.63 6.49
C GLY A 69 -2.49 17.86 5.31
N ARG A 70 -1.65 17.35 4.40
CA ARG A 70 -2.09 16.52 3.27
C ARG A 70 -2.38 15.10 3.76
N PRO A 71 -3.45 14.45 3.26
CA PRO A 71 -3.74 13.09 3.63
C PRO A 71 -2.62 12.13 3.17
N ILE A 72 -2.27 11.22 4.06
CA ILE A 72 -1.39 10.08 3.79
C ILE A 72 -2.13 8.80 4.14
N ILE A 73 -1.79 7.70 3.48
CA ILE A 73 -2.45 6.41 3.67
C ILE A 73 -1.46 5.33 4.11
N SER A 74 -1.91 4.50 5.05
CA SER A 74 -1.24 3.27 5.46
C SER A 74 -2.22 2.13 5.34
N TYR A 75 -2.21 1.43 4.21
CA TYR A 75 -3.19 0.41 3.91
C TYR A 75 -2.57 -0.83 3.26
N ILE A 76 -2.89 -2.00 3.79
CA ILE A 76 -2.60 -3.30 3.19
C ILE A 76 -3.82 -4.17 3.43
N ASP A 77 -4.61 -4.38 2.41
CA ASP A 77 -5.89 -5.07 2.45
C ASP A 77 -5.85 -6.42 3.19
N GLN A 78 -4.82 -7.20 2.97
CA GLN A 78 -4.67 -8.55 3.53
C GLN A 78 -4.38 -8.57 5.04
N PHE A 79 -4.00 -7.45 5.65
CA PHE A 79 -3.48 -7.43 7.03
C PHE A 79 -4.31 -6.60 8.00
N VAL A 80 -5.23 -5.79 7.52
CA VAL A 80 -6.18 -5.09 8.38
C VAL A 80 -7.25 -6.05 8.91
N GLN A 81 -7.54 -5.95 10.20
CA GLN A 81 -8.49 -6.83 10.88
C GLN A 81 -9.65 -6.00 11.46
N PRO A 82 -10.84 -6.04 10.83
CA PRO A 82 -12.01 -5.37 11.39
C PRO A 82 -12.46 -6.08 12.67
N LYS A 83 -12.89 -5.31 13.67
CA LYS A 83 -13.43 -5.85 14.92
C LYS A 83 -14.94 -5.97 14.94
N ASN A 84 -15.64 -5.36 13.98
CA ASN A 84 -17.08 -5.35 13.86
C ASN A 84 -17.54 -5.19 12.42
N PHE A 85 -18.83 -5.29 12.20
CA PHE A 85 -19.46 -5.23 10.89
C PHE A 85 -19.30 -3.85 10.22
N GLU A 86 -19.36 -2.75 11.00
CA GLU A 86 -19.17 -1.39 10.49
C GLU A 86 -17.77 -1.19 9.89
N GLU A 87 -16.73 -1.60 10.63
CA GLU A 87 -15.35 -1.56 10.14
C GLU A 87 -15.16 -2.47 8.92
N GLY A 88 -15.75 -3.68 8.94
CA GLY A 88 -15.66 -4.62 7.82
C GLY A 88 -16.27 -4.06 6.54
N ASN A 89 -17.45 -3.47 6.61
CA ASN A 89 -18.09 -2.85 5.45
C ASN A 89 -17.28 -1.68 4.90
N TRP A 90 -16.85 -0.76 5.76
CA TRP A 90 -16.04 0.38 5.35
C TRP A 90 -14.73 -0.05 4.67
N LEU A 91 -14.04 -1.06 5.20
CA LEU A 91 -12.84 -1.60 4.60
C LEU A 91 -13.11 -2.30 3.26
N THR A 92 -14.25 -2.98 3.14
CA THR A 92 -14.66 -3.58 1.87
C THR A 92 -14.94 -2.52 0.81
N ASP A 93 -15.67 -1.48 1.16
CA ASP A 93 -15.96 -0.36 0.27
C ASP A 93 -14.67 0.38 -0.14
N LEU A 94 -13.75 0.60 0.81
CA LEU A 94 -12.43 1.17 0.55
C LEU A 94 -11.64 0.32 -0.46
N SER A 95 -11.54 -0.99 -0.21
CA SER A 95 -10.83 -1.93 -1.08
C SER A 95 -11.43 -1.93 -2.50
N GLN A 96 -12.76 -1.96 -2.61
CA GLN A 96 -13.45 -1.93 -3.90
C GLN A 96 -13.25 -0.62 -4.63
N SER A 97 -13.30 0.53 -3.94
CA SER A 97 -13.05 1.84 -4.55
C SER A 97 -11.63 1.94 -5.11
N LEU A 98 -10.62 1.53 -4.32
CA LEU A 98 -9.22 1.49 -4.77
C LEU A 98 -9.02 0.56 -5.97
N GLU A 99 -9.64 -0.62 -5.93
CA GLU A 99 -9.51 -1.62 -7.00
C GLU A 99 -10.21 -1.18 -8.30
N ASN A 100 -11.28 -0.44 -8.22
CA ASN A 100 -12.05 0.02 -9.37
C ASN A 100 -11.67 1.43 -9.87
N SER A 101 -10.75 2.13 -9.20
CA SER A 101 -10.36 3.47 -9.60
C SER A 101 -9.84 3.52 -11.05
N PRO A 102 -10.40 4.38 -11.90
CA PRO A 102 -9.93 4.57 -13.28
C PRO A 102 -8.55 5.25 -13.35
N ALA A 103 -8.11 5.90 -12.28
CA ALA A 103 -6.80 6.52 -12.19
C ALA A 103 -5.67 5.51 -11.91
N LYS A 104 -5.99 4.24 -11.71
CA LYS A 104 -5.03 3.18 -11.46
C LYS A 104 -4.15 2.94 -12.69
N LEU A 105 -2.85 3.03 -12.52
CA LEU A 105 -1.86 2.81 -13.57
C LEU A 105 -1.37 1.35 -13.55
N SER A 106 -1.29 0.73 -14.72
CA SER A 106 -0.64 -0.57 -14.90
C SER A 106 0.74 -0.36 -15.52
N VAL A 107 1.79 -0.63 -14.77
CA VAL A 107 3.17 -0.34 -15.15
C VAL A 107 3.95 -1.64 -15.31
N PRO A 108 4.39 -1.97 -16.54
CA PRO A 108 5.34 -3.03 -16.73
C PRO A 108 6.70 -2.60 -16.17
N VAL A 109 7.31 -3.47 -15.38
CA VAL A 109 8.67 -3.26 -14.87
C VAL A 109 9.56 -4.31 -15.52
N PRO A 110 10.34 -3.98 -16.57
CA PRO A 110 11.25 -4.92 -17.22
C PRO A 110 12.33 -5.45 -16.26
N VAL A 111 12.89 -6.63 -16.58
CA VAL A 111 14.06 -7.15 -15.85
C VAL A 111 15.21 -6.13 -15.91
N GLY A 112 15.87 -5.91 -14.79
CA GLY A 112 16.92 -4.90 -14.63
C GLY A 112 16.42 -3.48 -14.33
N SER A 113 15.10 -3.23 -14.42
CA SER A 113 14.51 -1.94 -14.07
C SER A 113 14.08 -1.92 -12.61
N PHE A 114 13.97 -0.73 -12.06
CA PHE A 114 13.46 -0.52 -10.72
C PHE A 114 12.32 0.49 -10.69
N LEU A 115 11.48 0.36 -9.67
CA LEU A 115 10.39 1.25 -9.33
C LEU A 115 10.63 1.80 -7.94
N LEU A 116 10.75 3.12 -7.82
CA LEU A 116 10.86 3.83 -6.54
C LEU A 116 9.55 4.57 -6.27
N ILE A 117 8.97 4.33 -5.11
CA ILE A 117 7.64 4.83 -4.73
C ILE A 117 7.76 5.61 -3.42
N ASN A 118 7.19 6.82 -3.37
CA ASN A 118 6.87 7.49 -2.11
C ASN A 118 5.68 6.77 -1.46
N ASN A 119 5.96 6.04 -0.39
CA ASN A 119 5.02 5.11 0.23
C ASN A 119 3.87 5.78 1.01
N HIS A 120 3.92 7.10 1.19
CA HIS A 120 2.85 7.87 1.87
C HIS A 120 1.74 8.32 0.93
N PHE A 121 2.07 8.50 -0.37
CA PHE A 121 1.15 9.05 -1.37
C PHE A 121 0.81 8.08 -2.49
N TRP A 122 1.54 6.98 -2.61
CA TRP A 122 1.31 5.99 -3.65
C TRP A 122 0.90 4.65 -3.06
N LEU A 123 -0.27 4.21 -3.43
CA LEU A 123 -0.67 2.81 -3.28
C LEU A 123 -0.02 1.99 -4.39
N HIS A 124 0.38 0.79 -4.05
CA HIS A 124 0.96 -0.14 -5.01
C HIS A 124 0.45 -1.55 -4.81
N GLY A 125 0.29 -2.24 -5.89
CA GLY A 125 -0.20 -3.60 -5.93
C GLY A 125 0.40 -4.37 -7.10
N ARG A 126 -0.19 -5.51 -7.37
CA ARG A 126 0.16 -6.37 -8.48
C ARG A 126 -1.09 -6.78 -9.21
N ASP A 127 -1.08 -6.68 -10.52
CA ASP A 127 -2.14 -7.17 -11.37
C ASP A 127 -2.24 -8.70 -11.33
N ARG A 128 -3.38 -9.20 -11.76
CA ARG A 128 -3.61 -10.65 -11.89
C ARG A 128 -2.58 -11.28 -12.82
N PHE A 129 -2.25 -12.50 -12.54
CA PHE A 129 -1.34 -13.30 -13.35
C PHE A 129 -1.77 -14.76 -13.33
N THR A 130 -1.39 -15.49 -14.36
CA THR A 130 -1.63 -16.94 -14.45
C THR A 130 -0.49 -17.69 -13.79
N ALA A 131 -0.80 -18.37 -12.68
CA ALA A 131 0.19 -19.21 -12.00
C ALA A 131 0.35 -20.54 -12.72
N HIS A 132 1.59 -20.96 -13.02
CA HIS A 132 1.91 -22.27 -13.57
C HIS A 132 3.34 -22.69 -13.20
N PRO A 133 3.71 -23.99 -13.31
CA PRO A 133 5.00 -24.50 -12.82
C PRO A 133 6.25 -23.86 -13.47
N GLY A 134 6.12 -23.35 -14.70
CA GLY A 134 7.21 -22.69 -15.42
C GLY A 134 7.33 -21.19 -15.15
N LEU A 135 6.47 -20.64 -14.28
CA LEU A 135 6.48 -19.24 -13.93
C LEU A 135 7.61 -18.94 -12.96
N ARG A 136 8.43 -17.94 -13.29
CA ARG A 136 9.42 -17.39 -12.37
C ARG A 136 9.33 -15.86 -12.37
N ARG A 137 9.35 -15.29 -11.19
CA ARG A 137 9.49 -13.83 -10.98
C ARG A 137 10.26 -13.58 -9.70
N GLU A 138 11.35 -12.87 -9.81
CA GLU A 138 12.18 -12.50 -8.68
C GLU A 138 12.25 -10.97 -8.59
N LEU A 139 11.87 -10.46 -7.43
CA LEU A 139 11.94 -9.03 -7.09
C LEU A 139 12.79 -8.84 -5.85
N MET A 140 13.76 -7.96 -5.94
CA MET A 140 14.41 -7.38 -4.78
C MET A 140 13.59 -6.18 -4.31
N ARG A 141 13.30 -6.12 -3.00
CA ARG A 141 12.59 -5.00 -2.39
C ARG A 141 13.38 -4.41 -1.25
N GLN A 142 13.55 -3.10 -1.28
CA GLN A 142 14.12 -2.33 -0.17
C GLN A 142 13.11 -1.29 0.30
N ARG A 143 13.11 -1.02 1.59
CA ARG A 143 12.31 0.03 2.22
C ARG A 143 13.22 0.90 3.06
N GLY A 144 12.89 2.17 3.20
CA GLY A 144 13.71 3.07 3.99
C GLY A 144 13.02 4.38 4.32
N TYR A 145 13.79 5.23 4.95
CA TYR A 145 13.38 6.56 5.38
C TYR A 145 14.25 7.59 4.68
N PHE A 146 13.67 8.73 4.31
CA PHE A 146 14.47 9.86 3.85
C PHE A 146 15.15 10.54 5.03
N THR A 147 16.40 10.93 4.86
CA THR A 147 17.21 11.53 5.93
C THR A 147 16.58 12.81 6.50
N HIS A 148 15.86 13.56 5.65
CA HIS A 148 15.15 14.79 6.02
C HIS A 148 13.72 14.54 6.52
N ALA A 149 13.20 13.35 6.42
CA ALA A 149 11.86 13.00 6.92
C ALA A 149 11.75 13.03 8.44
N LYS A 150 12.87 13.14 9.16
CA LYS A 150 12.85 13.41 10.61
C LYS A 150 12.17 14.73 10.98
N VAL A 151 12.14 15.68 10.07
CA VAL A 151 11.44 16.97 10.24
C VAL A 151 9.92 16.81 10.05
N LEU A 152 9.48 15.78 9.33
CA LEU A 152 8.07 15.51 9.02
C LEU A 152 7.38 14.59 10.03
N ARG A 153 8.15 14.00 10.94
CA ARG A 153 7.65 13.13 12.00
C ARG A 153 7.95 13.75 13.36
N GLU A 154 7.13 14.71 13.78
CA GLU A 154 7.08 14.97 15.21
C GLU A 154 6.54 13.71 15.90
N PRO A 155 7.20 13.26 16.98
CA PRO A 155 6.68 12.15 17.75
C PRO A 155 5.29 12.55 18.27
N ARG A 156 4.30 11.71 18.05
CA ARG A 156 2.99 11.84 18.70
C ARG A 156 3.24 11.90 20.20
N GLN A 157 2.93 13.05 20.82
CA GLN A 157 2.91 13.21 22.27
C GLN A 157 1.74 12.45 22.86
#